data_91493c019554a55e630b50e3d0e5127c
#
_entry.id   91493c019554a55e630b50e3d0e5127c
#
_cell.length_a   1.000
_cell.length_b   1.000
_cell.length_c   1.000
_cell.angle_alpha   90.00
_cell.angle_beta   90.00
_cell.angle_gamma   90.00
#
_symmetry.space_group_name_H-M   'P 1'
#
loop_
_entity.id
_entity.type
_entity.pdbx_description
1 polymer ?
#
loop_
_entity_poly.entity_id
_entity_poly.type
_entity_poly.pdbx_seq_one_letter_code
_entity_poly.pdbx_strand_id
1 'polypeptide(L)'
;MISDIEVIIEKFKKGEMVILVDDEDRENEGDLIVSSQYLTPEHINFMITYAKGLVCAPIAKDVAKKLKLSLMQGIDNEEDTQFTTSVDLMGDGVSTGISADDRFKTIKGLSDPSATRDDFKVPGHVFPLQAMDGGVLRRAGHTEAAVDLCLVADHYPVAVICEIINDDGSMARIDDLIYFSAKHDVAFGTIKDL
;
A
#
# COMPACT_ATOMS: atom_id res chain seq x y z
N MET A 1 13.76 -10.77 -13.19
CA MET A 1 13.09 -10.61 -14.51
C MET A 1 11.73 -10.00 -14.23
N ILE A 2 11.28 -9.02 -15.04
CA ILE A 2 9.94 -8.46 -14.93
C ILE A 2 8.94 -9.53 -15.34
N SER A 3 7.90 -9.72 -14.53
CA SER A 3 6.83 -10.70 -14.76
C SER A 3 5.72 -10.08 -15.58
N ASP A 4 5.00 -10.92 -16.36
CA ASP A 4 3.76 -10.50 -17.00
C ASP A 4 2.72 -10.10 -15.96
N ILE A 5 1.85 -9.15 -16.27
CA ILE A 5 0.89 -8.60 -15.33
C ILE A 5 -0.11 -9.65 -14.83
N GLU A 6 -0.46 -10.62 -15.64
CA GLU A 6 -1.32 -11.74 -15.24
C GLU A 6 -0.69 -12.56 -14.11
N VAL A 7 0.63 -12.73 -14.10
CA VAL A 7 1.36 -13.42 -13.03
C VAL A 7 1.30 -12.59 -11.74
N ILE A 8 1.46 -11.27 -11.84
CA ILE A 8 1.32 -10.35 -10.71
C ILE A 8 -0.08 -10.45 -10.10
N ILE A 9 -1.12 -10.36 -10.93
CA ILE A 9 -2.52 -10.45 -10.49
C ILE A 9 -2.80 -11.80 -9.81
N GLU A 10 -2.36 -12.91 -10.42
CA GLU A 10 -2.58 -14.26 -9.85
C GLU A 10 -1.87 -14.47 -8.51
N LYS A 11 -0.66 -13.94 -8.33
CA LYS A 11 0.05 -14.00 -7.05
C LYS A 11 -0.61 -13.11 -6.01
N PHE A 12 -0.94 -11.87 -6.36
CA PHE A 12 -1.64 -10.96 -5.47
C PHE A 12 -3.00 -11.52 -5.01
N LYS A 13 -3.75 -12.15 -5.92
CA LYS A 13 -5.03 -12.81 -5.63
C LYS A 13 -4.90 -13.95 -4.62
N LYS A 14 -3.75 -14.61 -4.58
CA LYS A 14 -3.44 -15.67 -3.59
C LYS A 14 -2.93 -15.13 -2.27
N GLY A 15 -2.79 -13.80 -2.13
CA GLY A 15 -2.31 -13.14 -0.92
C GLY A 15 -0.79 -12.99 -0.85
N GLU A 16 -0.07 -13.28 -1.94
CA GLU A 16 1.37 -13.05 -2.00
C GLU A 16 1.65 -11.55 -2.15
N MET A 17 2.76 -11.07 -1.56
CA MET A 17 3.28 -9.74 -1.88
C MET A 17 3.80 -9.70 -3.31
N VAL A 18 3.64 -8.56 -3.95
CA VAL A 18 4.18 -8.28 -5.28
C VAL A 18 4.91 -6.94 -5.27
N ILE A 19 5.75 -6.70 -6.27
CA ILE A 19 6.39 -5.40 -6.51
C ILE A 19 5.79 -4.82 -7.79
N LEU A 20 5.40 -3.55 -7.75
CA LEU A 20 5.18 -2.76 -8.95
C LEU A 20 6.11 -1.56 -8.97
N VAL A 21 6.63 -1.24 -10.16
CA VAL A 21 7.38 -0.02 -10.42
C VAL A 21 6.55 0.90 -11.32
N ASP A 22 6.59 2.19 -11.03
CA ASP A 22 5.96 3.20 -11.88
C ASP A 22 6.89 3.68 -13.01
N ASP A 23 6.43 4.65 -13.78
CA ASP A 23 7.16 5.17 -14.93
C ASP A 23 8.43 5.93 -14.49
N GLU A 24 9.49 5.83 -15.30
CA GLU A 24 10.77 6.52 -15.05
C GLU A 24 10.62 8.04 -15.07
N ASP A 25 9.62 8.56 -15.79
CA ASP A 25 9.30 9.98 -15.87
C ASP A 25 8.40 10.46 -14.71
N ARG A 26 7.94 9.53 -13.81
CA ARG A 26 7.14 9.87 -12.63
C ARG A 26 8.02 9.85 -11.37
N GLU A 27 7.96 8.83 -10.52
CA GLU A 27 8.80 8.66 -9.32
C GLU A 27 9.96 7.72 -9.59
N ASN A 28 9.79 6.79 -10.57
CA ASN A 28 10.74 5.73 -10.89
C ASN A 28 11.08 4.91 -9.63
N GLU A 29 10.06 4.55 -8.86
CA GLU A 29 10.18 3.84 -7.59
C GLU A 29 9.44 2.51 -7.64
N GLY A 30 9.81 1.57 -6.80
CA GLY A 30 9.15 0.29 -6.67
C GLY A 30 8.63 0.08 -5.26
N ASP A 31 7.36 -0.31 -5.16
CA ASP A 31 6.70 -0.62 -3.91
C ASP A 31 6.39 -2.09 -3.77
N LEU A 32 6.60 -2.63 -2.57
CA LEU A 32 5.94 -3.85 -2.13
C LEU A 32 4.46 -3.58 -1.93
N ILE A 33 3.62 -4.46 -2.46
CA ILE A 33 2.15 -4.34 -2.38
C ILE A 33 1.55 -5.66 -1.89
N VAL A 34 0.62 -5.60 -0.94
CA VAL A 34 -0.16 -6.76 -0.48
C VAL A 34 -1.59 -6.34 -0.15
N SER A 35 -2.55 -7.22 -0.41
CA SER A 35 -3.95 -7.00 -0.04
C SER A 35 -4.13 -7.02 1.48
N SER A 36 -4.92 -6.10 2.04
CA SER A 36 -5.31 -6.13 3.46
C SER A 36 -6.03 -7.42 3.86
N GLN A 37 -6.70 -8.09 2.91
CA GLN A 37 -7.41 -9.35 3.15
C GLN A 37 -6.47 -10.45 3.64
N TYR A 38 -5.27 -10.55 3.06
CA TYR A 38 -4.26 -11.56 3.38
C TYR A 38 -3.09 -11.01 4.22
N LEU A 39 -3.17 -9.74 4.63
CA LEU A 39 -2.15 -9.11 5.45
C LEU A 39 -1.92 -9.88 6.75
N THR A 40 -0.66 -9.99 7.16
CA THR A 40 -0.23 -10.54 8.44
C THR A 40 0.81 -9.61 9.09
N PRO A 41 1.08 -9.75 10.40
CA PRO A 41 2.16 -9.00 11.05
C PRO A 41 3.54 -9.25 10.41
N GLU A 42 3.76 -10.45 9.87
CA GLU A 42 5.01 -10.81 9.18
C GLU A 42 5.21 -10.02 7.89
N HIS A 43 4.13 -9.72 7.16
CA HIS A 43 4.18 -8.84 5.98
C HIS A 43 4.64 -7.43 6.36
N ILE A 44 4.08 -6.84 7.42
CA ILE A 44 4.51 -5.53 7.92
C ILE A 44 5.97 -5.59 8.38
N ASN A 45 6.34 -6.63 9.12
CA ASN A 45 7.72 -6.81 9.57
C ASN A 45 8.70 -6.96 8.39
N PHE A 46 8.29 -7.67 7.33
CA PHE A 46 9.08 -7.80 6.10
C PHE A 46 9.29 -6.43 5.44
N MET A 47 8.22 -5.66 5.28
CA MET A 47 8.27 -4.33 4.68
C MET A 47 9.23 -3.39 5.43
N ILE A 48 9.11 -3.28 6.75
CA ILE A 48 9.98 -2.38 7.53
C ILE A 48 11.43 -2.88 7.65
N THR A 49 11.67 -4.18 7.48
CA THR A 49 13.01 -4.77 7.56
C THR A 49 13.75 -4.66 6.24
N TYR A 50 13.07 -4.97 5.14
CA TYR A 50 13.72 -5.15 3.84
C TYR A 50 13.40 -4.03 2.84
N ALA A 51 12.16 -3.53 2.80
CA ALA A 51 11.81 -2.41 1.94
C ALA A 51 12.19 -1.08 2.59
N LYS A 52 11.98 -0.88 3.88
CA LYS A 52 12.42 0.28 4.70
C LYS A 52 11.72 1.61 4.41
N GLY A 53 10.78 1.64 3.46
CA GLY A 53 9.96 2.81 3.13
C GLY A 53 8.89 3.10 4.18
N LEU A 54 7.99 3.99 3.85
CA LEU A 54 6.84 4.34 4.68
C LEU A 54 5.70 3.33 4.44
N VAL A 55 5.35 2.56 5.45
CA VAL A 55 4.19 1.67 5.35
C VAL A 55 2.91 2.51 5.28
N CYS A 56 2.27 2.50 4.11
CA CYS A 56 1.03 3.21 3.85
C CYS A 56 -0.12 2.23 3.52
N ALA A 57 -1.34 2.73 3.66
CA ALA A 57 -2.54 1.94 3.37
C ALA A 57 -3.36 2.60 2.25
N PRO A 58 -3.13 2.27 0.96
CA PRO A 58 -4.03 2.64 -0.13
C PRO A 58 -5.45 2.17 0.15
N ILE A 59 -6.42 3.09 0.02
CA ILE A 59 -7.84 2.83 0.22
C ILE A 59 -8.66 3.45 -0.91
N ALA A 60 -9.72 2.79 -1.33
CA ALA A 60 -10.67 3.40 -2.25
C ALA A 60 -11.34 4.64 -1.62
N LYS A 61 -11.72 5.58 -2.44
CA LYS A 61 -12.36 6.84 -2.03
C LYS A 61 -13.62 6.64 -1.18
N ASP A 62 -14.41 5.62 -1.50
CA ASP A 62 -15.61 5.30 -0.72
C ASP A 62 -15.27 4.79 0.70
N VAL A 63 -14.16 4.07 0.87
CA VAL A 63 -13.64 3.68 2.18
C VAL A 63 -13.21 4.92 2.97
N ALA A 64 -12.43 5.81 2.34
CA ALA A 64 -12.02 7.08 2.96
C ALA A 64 -13.24 7.91 3.40
N LYS A 65 -14.24 8.03 2.53
CA LYS A 65 -15.49 8.75 2.82
C LYS A 65 -16.28 8.12 3.97
N LYS A 66 -16.44 6.79 3.96
CA LYS A 66 -17.11 6.02 5.02
C LYS A 66 -16.45 6.26 6.38
N LEU A 67 -15.13 6.19 6.43
CA LEU A 67 -14.34 6.41 7.65
C LEU A 67 -14.10 7.90 7.96
N LYS A 68 -14.64 8.82 7.15
CA LYS A 68 -14.49 10.29 7.30
C LYS A 68 -13.01 10.70 7.45
N LEU A 69 -12.14 10.07 6.68
CA LEU A 69 -10.72 10.42 6.63
C LEU A 69 -10.54 11.64 5.71
N SER A 70 -10.02 12.72 6.27
CA SER A 70 -9.75 13.95 5.52
C SER A 70 -8.33 13.92 4.95
N LEU A 71 -8.15 14.50 3.77
CA LEU A 71 -6.81 14.75 3.22
C LEU A 71 -6.02 15.67 4.17
N MET A 72 -4.71 15.46 4.19
CA MET A 72 -3.80 16.38 4.90
C MET A 72 -3.81 17.76 4.25
N GLN A 73 -3.48 18.78 5.05
CA GLN A 73 -3.34 20.15 4.54
C GLN A 73 -2.18 20.24 3.55
N GLY A 74 -2.35 21.03 2.50
CA GLY A 74 -1.33 21.27 1.48
C GLY A 74 -1.39 20.30 0.30
N ILE A 75 -2.36 19.39 0.26
CA ILE A 75 -2.65 18.56 -0.91
C ILE A 75 -3.65 19.33 -1.77
N ASP A 76 -3.14 20.08 -2.72
CA ASP A 76 -3.94 20.98 -3.58
C ASP A 76 -4.02 20.46 -5.03
N ASN A 77 -3.24 19.43 -5.39
CA ASN A 77 -3.15 18.88 -6.73
C ASN A 77 -3.56 17.39 -6.74
N GLU A 78 -4.35 16.99 -7.72
CA GLU A 78 -4.74 15.58 -7.92
C GLU A 78 -3.55 14.66 -8.25
N GLU A 79 -2.46 15.21 -8.80
CA GLU A 79 -1.24 14.44 -9.09
C GLU A 79 -0.42 14.13 -7.83
N ASP A 80 -0.59 14.89 -6.74
CA ASP A 80 0.08 14.63 -5.47
C ASP A 80 -0.46 13.35 -4.82
N THR A 81 0.37 12.68 -4.04
CA THR A 81 -0.07 11.53 -3.24
C THR A 81 -1.11 12.00 -2.21
N GLN A 82 -2.30 11.43 -2.29
CA GLN A 82 -3.47 11.83 -1.52
C GLN A 82 -3.42 11.29 -0.08
N PHE A 83 -2.44 11.75 0.71
CA PHE A 83 -2.34 11.41 2.13
C PHE A 83 -3.58 11.86 2.89
N THR A 84 -4.17 10.95 3.65
CA THR A 84 -5.15 11.32 4.67
C THR A 84 -4.48 11.50 6.03
N THR A 85 -5.20 12.04 7.02
CA THR A 85 -4.73 12.03 8.40
C THR A 85 -4.41 10.61 8.83
N SER A 86 -3.25 10.41 9.47
CA SER A 86 -2.81 9.11 9.98
C SER A 86 -3.71 8.61 11.10
N VAL A 87 -3.81 7.28 11.24
CA VAL A 87 -4.71 6.63 12.19
C VAL A 87 -4.04 5.50 12.95
N ASP A 88 -4.60 5.19 14.14
CA ASP A 88 -4.38 3.94 14.86
C ASP A 88 -5.74 3.37 15.27
N LEU A 89 -5.93 2.04 15.16
CA LEU A 89 -7.13 1.37 15.66
C LEU A 89 -7.18 1.50 17.19
N MET A 90 -8.35 1.78 17.74
CA MET A 90 -8.59 1.79 19.18
C MET A 90 -9.08 0.41 19.65
N GLY A 91 -8.49 -0.09 20.70
CA GLY A 91 -8.85 -1.42 21.23
C GLY A 91 -8.07 -2.55 20.57
N ASP A 92 -8.63 -3.75 20.56
CA ASP A 92 -8.07 -5.00 19.99
C ASP A 92 -6.61 -5.30 20.38
N GLY A 93 -6.16 -4.78 21.52
CA GLY A 93 -4.80 -4.96 22.00
C GLY A 93 -3.76 -4.13 21.26
N VAL A 94 -4.18 -3.09 20.52
CA VAL A 94 -3.26 -2.08 19.96
C VAL A 94 -2.65 -1.28 21.11
N SER A 95 -1.32 -1.17 21.12
CA SER A 95 -0.58 -0.48 22.17
C SER A 95 -0.22 0.95 21.77
N THR A 96 1.00 1.18 21.30
CA THR A 96 1.45 2.52 20.85
C THR A 96 1.10 2.81 19.39
N GLY A 97 0.72 1.81 18.61
CA GLY A 97 0.35 1.92 17.19
C GLY A 97 1.48 1.63 16.19
N ILE A 98 2.75 1.60 16.62
CA ILE A 98 3.91 1.53 15.71
C ILE A 98 4.43 0.11 15.48
N SER A 99 4.18 -0.86 16.36
CA SER A 99 4.66 -2.22 16.16
C SER A 99 4.08 -2.83 14.86
N ALA A 100 4.73 -3.86 14.34
CA ALA A 100 4.21 -4.57 13.16
C ALA A 100 2.79 -5.10 13.42
N ASP A 101 2.54 -5.63 14.60
CA ASP A 101 1.22 -6.13 15.03
C ASP A 101 0.19 -5.00 15.16
N ASP A 102 0.55 -3.87 15.78
CA ASP A 102 -0.35 -2.72 15.90
C ASP A 102 -0.76 -2.15 14.55
N ARG A 103 0.21 -1.99 13.62
CA ARG A 103 -0.08 -1.51 12.26
C ARG A 103 -0.90 -2.52 11.46
N PHE A 104 -0.60 -3.80 11.59
CA PHE A 104 -1.42 -4.87 11.02
C PHE A 104 -2.88 -4.75 11.47
N LYS A 105 -3.14 -4.65 12.79
CA LYS A 105 -4.49 -4.51 13.35
C LYS A 105 -5.19 -3.25 12.85
N THR A 106 -4.46 -2.13 12.78
CA THR A 106 -5.00 -0.87 12.26
C THR A 106 -5.42 -1.01 10.80
N ILE A 107 -4.60 -1.63 9.95
CA ILE A 107 -4.94 -1.82 8.54
C ILE A 107 -6.09 -2.82 8.37
N LYS A 108 -6.14 -3.88 9.18
CA LYS A 108 -7.29 -4.79 9.23
C LYS A 108 -8.57 -4.05 9.61
N GLY A 109 -8.51 -3.13 10.57
CA GLY A 109 -9.62 -2.26 10.94
C GLY A 109 -10.07 -1.37 9.77
N LEU A 110 -9.14 -0.79 8.99
CA LEU A 110 -9.49 0.00 7.79
C LEU A 110 -10.23 -0.84 6.75
N SER A 111 -9.97 -2.14 6.68
CA SER A 111 -10.62 -3.08 5.75
C SER A 111 -11.87 -3.75 6.31
N ASP A 112 -12.28 -3.45 7.52
CA ASP A 112 -13.53 -3.96 8.10
C ASP A 112 -14.73 -3.18 7.55
N PRO A 113 -15.67 -3.86 6.83
CA PRO A 113 -16.90 -3.21 6.36
C PRO A 113 -17.77 -2.63 7.48
N SER A 114 -17.64 -3.08 8.71
CA SER A 114 -18.39 -2.57 9.87
C SER A 114 -17.72 -1.40 10.58
N ALA A 115 -16.42 -1.16 10.33
CA ALA A 115 -15.67 -0.10 10.98
C ALA A 115 -16.23 1.30 10.70
N THR A 116 -16.13 2.15 11.69
CA THR A 116 -16.56 3.55 11.68
C THR A 116 -15.40 4.49 12.01
N ARG A 117 -15.60 5.80 11.87
CA ARG A 117 -14.61 6.80 12.27
C ARG A 117 -14.21 6.69 13.75
N ASP A 118 -15.14 6.31 14.60
CA ASP A 118 -14.94 6.29 16.06
C ASP A 118 -14.08 5.12 16.52
N ASP A 119 -13.81 4.15 15.65
CA ASP A 119 -12.89 3.03 15.93
C ASP A 119 -11.42 3.43 15.79
N PHE A 120 -11.12 4.65 15.32
CA PHE A 120 -9.76 5.10 15.05
C PHE A 120 -9.39 6.35 15.82
N LYS A 121 -8.23 6.32 16.46
CA LYS A 121 -7.53 7.49 16.98
C LYS A 121 -6.84 8.24 15.83
N VAL A 122 -6.85 9.57 15.89
CA VAL A 122 -6.18 10.48 14.94
C VAL A 122 -5.43 11.55 15.74
N PRO A 123 -4.17 11.86 15.43
CA PRO A 123 -3.30 11.15 14.48
C PRO A 123 -2.85 9.80 15.04
N GLY A 124 -2.34 8.94 14.14
CA GLY A 124 -1.76 7.63 14.45
C GLY A 124 -0.51 7.33 13.64
N HIS A 125 -0.21 6.04 13.45
CA HIS A 125 1.05 5.57 12.83
C HIS A 125 0.84 4.87 11.48
N VAL A 126 -0.41 4.66 11.03
CA VAL A 126 -0.75 4.18 9.69
C VAL A 126 -1.26 5.36 8.87
N PHE A 127 -0.76 5.50 7.64
CA PHE A 127 -1.10 6.58 6.71
C PHE A 127 -2.02 6.03 5.61
N PRO A 128 -3.35 6.22 5.71
CA PRO A 128 -4.23 5.88 4.59
C PRO A 128 -4.00 6.85 3.43
N LEU A 129 -3.92 6.29 2.21
CA LEU A 129 -3.80 7.04 0.96
C LEU A 129 -5.07 6.85 0.16
N GLN A 130 -5.76 7.95 -0.15
CA GLN A 130 -7.00 7.89 -0.92
C GLN A 130 -6.68 7.74 -2.41
N ALA A 131 -7.06 6.62 -3.03
CA ALA A 131 -6.93 6.43 -4.47
C ALA A 131 -7.90 7.33 -5.23
N MET A 132 -7.47 7.77 -6.42
CA MET A 132 -8.30 8.54 -7.34
C MET A 132 -9.35 7.64 -8.00
N ASP A 133 -10.56 8.19 -8.19
CA ASP A 133 -11.59 7.53 -8.99
C ASP A 133 -11.09 7.37 -10.44
N GLY A 134 -11.18 6.16 -10.98
CA GLY A 134 -10.65 5.81 -12.30
C GLY A 134 -9.30 5.08 -12.26
N GLY A 135 -8.73 4.90 -11.05
CA GLY A 135 -7.55 4.04 -10.83
C GLY A 135 -6.32 4.48 -11.62
N VAL A 136 -5.52 3.51 -12.04
CA VAL A 136 -4.27 3.76 -12.80
C VAL A 136 -4.49 4.47 -14.13
N LEU A 137 -5.69 4.39 -14.70
CA LEU A 137 -6.05 5.13 -15.92
C LEU A 137 -6.20 6.63 -15.66
N ARG A 138 -6.46 7.03 -14.42
CA ARG A 138 -6.56 8.43 -14.01
C ARG A 138 -5.24 8.96 -13.47
N ARG A 139 -4.57 8.20 -12.61
CA ARG A 139 -3.27 8.51 -12.01
C ARG A 139 -2.45 7.22 -11.91
N ALA A 140 -1.40 7.11 -12.69
CA ALA A 140 -0.57 5.89 -12.78
C ALA A 140 0.41 5.79 -11.59
N GLY A 141 -0.10 5.88 -10.35
CA GLY A 141 0.65 5.80 -9.11
C GLY A 141 0.41 4.50 -8.35
N HIS A 142 1.30 4.20 -7.40
CA HIS A 142 1.25 3.00 -6.56
C HIS A 142 -0.04 2.90 -5.73
N THR A 143 -0.58 4.04 -5.27
CA THR A 143 -1.86 4.10 -4.54
C THR A 143 -3.01 3.54 -5.36
N GLU A 144 -3.15 4.01 -6.61
CA GLU A 144 -4.18 3.55 -7.54
C GLU A 144 -3.94 2.10 -7.94
N ALA A 145 -2.70 1.75 -8.27
CA ALA A 145 -2.34 0.39 -8.67
C ALA A 145 -2.67 -0.64 -7.57
N ALA A 146 -2.42 -0.31 -6.31
CA ALA A 146 -2.72 -1.19 -5.18
C ALA A 146 -4.24 -1.40 -5.00
N VAL A 147 -5.05 -0.34 -5.18
CA VAL A 147 -6.51 -0.44 -5.11
C VAL A 147 -7.06 -1.20 -6.32
N ASP A 148 -6.56 -0.93 -7.53
CA ASP A 148 -6.98 -1.63 -8.75
C ASP A 148 -6.64 -3.12 -8.68
N LEU A 149 -5.46 -3.50 -8.17
CA LEU A 149 -5.13 -4.91 -7.90
C LEU A 149 -6.14 -5.55 -6.94
N CYS A 150 -6.59 -4.85 -5.89
CA CYS A 150 -7.63 -5.36 -5.00
C CYS A 150 -8.93 -5.59 -5.76
N LEU A 151 -9.37 -4.64 -6.59
CA LEU A 151 -10.62 -4.75 -7.36
C LEU A 151 -10.56 -5.89 -8.38
N VAL A 152 -9.45 -6.02 -9.13
CA VAL A 152 -9.25 -7.11 -10.11
C VAL A 152 -9.18 -8.48 -9.41
N ALA A 153 -8.67 -8.52 -8.19
CA ALA A 153 -8.60 -9.73 -7.39
C ALA A 153 -9.91 -10.09 -6.65
N ASP A 154 -10.95 -9.25 -6.76
CA ASP A 154 -12.20 -9.36 -5.97
C ASP A 154 -11.96 -9.30 -4.45
N HIS A 155 -11.00 -8.45 -4.03
CA HIS A 155 -10.70 -8.17 -2.63
C HIS A 155 -11.32 -6.84 -2.20
N TYR A 156 -11.50 -6.66 -0.87
CA TYR A 156 -11.89 -5.37 -0.32
C TYR A 156 -10.84 -4.30 -0.70
N PRO A 157 -11.24 -3.09 -1.18
CA PRO A 157 -10.33 -2.13 -1.81
C PRO A 157 -9.48 -1.36 -0.79
N VAL A 158 -8.71 -2.11 -0.03
CA VAL A 158 -7.68 -1.66 0.92
C VAL A 158 -6.45 -2.55 0.74
N ALA A 159 -5.31 -1.93 0.51
CA ALA A 159 -4.02 -2.61 0.39
C ALA A 159 -3.00 -2.02 1.36
N VAL A 160 -1.78 -2.56 1.32
CA VAL A 160 -0.60 -2.00 1.98
C VAL A 160 0.48 -1.85 0.95
N ILE A 161 1.15 -0.71 0.98
CA ILE A 161 2.33 -0.44 0.15
C ILE A 161 3.50 0.00 1.02
N CYS A 162 4.71 -0.21 0.52
CA CYS A 162 5.94 0.26 1.14
C CYS A 162 7.01 0.39 0.06
N GLU A 163 7.59 1.56 -0.08
CA GLU A 163 8.66 1.85 -1.04
C GLU A 163 9.91 1.03 -0.70
N ILE A 164 10.65 0.60 -1.72
CA ILE A 164 11.89 -0.16 -1.55
C ILE A 164 13.08 0.80 -1.60
N ILE A 165 13.83 0.81 -0.50
CA ILE A 165 15.01 1.67 -0.28
C ILE A 165 16.25 0.79 -0.18
N ASN A 166 17.32 1.17 -0.88
CA ASN A 166 18.63 0.53 -0.85
C ASN A 166 19.29 0.63 0.54
N ASP A 167 20.34 -0.17 0.78
CA ASP A 167 21.04 -0.18 2.07
C ASP A 167 21.78 1.15 2.35
N ASP A 168 22.10 1.90 1.31
CA ASP A 168 22.72 3.23 1.42
C ASP A 168 21.72 4.38 1.62
N GLY A 169 20.40 4.06 1.62
CA GLY A 169 19.31 5.02 1.80
C GLY A 169 18.80 5.65 0.50
N SER A 170 19.37 5.31 -0.67
CA SER A 170 18.82 5.72 -1.96
C SER A 170 17.60 4.89 -2.34
N MET A 171 16.72 5.45 -3.20
CA MET A 171 15.58 4.69 -3.70
C MET A 171 16.03 3.58 -4.66
N ALA A 172 15.47 2.38 -4.48
CA ALA A 172 15.73 1.27 -5.39
C ALA A 172 15.16 1.56 -6.78
N ARG A 173 15.97 1.33 -7.83
CA ARG A 173 15.60 1.48 -9.23
C ARG A 173 15.47 0.10 -9.89
N ILE A 174 15.11 0.03 -11.15
CA ILE A 174 14.79 -1.22 -11.86
C ILE A 174 15.81 -2.33 -11.61
N ASP A 175 17.11 -2.05 -11.70
CA ASP A 175 18.16 -3.06 -11.50
C ASP A 175 18.18 -3.56 -10.05
N ASP A 176 18.01 -2.66 -9.08
CA ASP A 176 17.94 -2.99 -7.66
C ASP A 176 16.65 -3.80 -7.36
N LEU A 177 15.52 -3.43 -7.99
CA LEU A 177 14.24 -4.12 -7.85
C LEU A 177 14.28 -5.53 -8.42
N ILE A 178 14.97 -5.75 -9.56
CA ILE A 178 15.22 -7.09 -10.12
C ILE A 178 16.03 -7.93 -9.13
N TYR A 179 17.08 -7.35 -8.53
CA TYR A 179 17.86 -8.04 -7.51
C TYR A 179 17.04 -8.36 -6.26
N PHE A 180 16.27 -7.38 -5.75
CA PHE A 180 15.40 -7.55 -4.60
C PHE A 180 14.36 -8.66 -4.84
N SER A 181 13.67 -8.61 -5.98
CA SER A 181 12.70 -9.61 -6.43
C SER A 181 13.31 -11.02 -6.40
N ALA A 182 14.47 -11.19 -7.02
CA ALA A 182 15.15 -12.49 -7.06
C ALA A 182 15.61 -12.96 -5.67
N LYS A 183 16.13 -12.05 -4.83
CA LYS A 183 16.63 -12.37 -3.48
C LYS A 183 15.53 -12.81 -2.53
N HIS A 184 14.35 -12.22 -2.66
CA HIS A 184 13.23 -12.43 -1.73
C HIS A 184 12.10 -13.28 -2.33
N ASP A 185 12.24 -13.75 -3.56
CA ASP A 185 11.22 -14.53 -4.31
C ASP A 185 9.86 -13.79 -4.39
N VAL A 186 9.90 -12.47 -4.66
CA VAL A 186 8.72 -11.62 -4.83
C VAL A 186 8.55 -11.28 -6.30
N ALA A 187 7.37 -11.50 -6.87
CA ALA A 187 7.10 -11.17 -8.27
C ALA A 187 7.17 -9.66 -8.50
N PHE A 188 7.76 -9.25 -9.62
CA PHE A 188 8.02 -7.87 -9.98
C PHE A 188 7.39 -7.53 -11.34
N GLY A 189 6.54 -6.52 -11.39
CA GLY A 189 5.86 -6.03 -12.59
C GLY A 189 5.91 -4.49 -12.68
N THR A 190 5.18 -3.95 -13.66
CA THR A 190 5.08 -2.49 -13.88
C THR A 190 3.64 -2.01 -13.74
N ILE A 191 3.44 -0.77 -13.28
CA ILE A 191 2.09 -0.13 -13.27
C ILE A 191 1.59 0.06 -14.70
N LYS A 192 2.49 0.24 -15.65
CA LYS A 192 2.15 0.44 -17.06
C LYS A 192 1.45 -0.77 -17.68
N ASP A 193 1.76 -1.98 -17.21
CA ASP A 193 1.18 -3.21 -17.73
C ASP A 193 -0.16 -3.55 -17.03
N LEU A 194 -0.46 -2.91 -15.89
CA LEU A 194 -1.72 -3.03 -15.17
C LEU A 194 -2.81 -2.20 -15.85
#